data_744227a3342c96ca2aff20fddd8cede9
#
_entry.id   744227a3342c96ca2aff20fddd8cede9
#
_cell.length_a   1.000
_cell.length_b   1.000
_cell.length_c   1.000
_cell.angle_alpha   90.00
_cell.angle_beta   90.00
_cell.angle_gamma   90.00
#
_symmetry.space_group_name_H-M   'P 1'
#
loop_
_entity.id
_entity.type
_entity.pdbx_description
1 polymer ?
#
loop_
_entity_poly.entity_id
_entity_poly.type
_entity_poly.pdbx_seq_one_letter_code
_entity_poly.pdbx_strand_id
1 'polypeptide(L)'
;MKILALDLASESCSAALWQDGTLIGRDAPAARGHGGQLLLMVDALLDESGTALSALDAIAFGRGPGAFTGLRLAASVTQGLAFAAGLPVIPVSDLRAMAQQLMTPPDPAARVLVCHDARMGEVYWAGFVSIEGCAVEDTAEAVARPADMIARARSWLEAASAAGAGSGFAAYPALAPLGAQLARLAPGIRPRAREIALLAAHDGLGAALPPEQALPVYLRNDVAAIPAASALGPSGPRPM
;
A
#
# COMPACT_ATOMS: atom_id res chain seq x y z
N MET A 1 15.54 4.49 -17.42
CA MET A 1 14.14 4.08 -17.18
C MET A 1 13.42 5.17 -16.41
N LYS A 2 12.21 5.54 -16.85
CA LYS A 2 11.39 6.61 -16.27
C LYS A 2 10.05 6.03 -15.81
N ILE A 3 9.75 6.10 -14.53
CA ILE A 3 8.53 5.54 -13.94
C ILE A 3 7.83 6.61 -13.10
N LEU A 4 6.59 6.91 -13.43
CA LEU A 4 5.68 7.67 -12.58
C LEU A 4 4.99 6.71 -11.61
N ALA A 5 4.99 7.03 -10.32
CA ALA A 5 4.32 6.22 -9.30
C ALA A 5 3.24 7.03 -8.59
N LEU A 6 2.12 6.36 -8.25
CA LEU A 6 0.93 6.94 -7.64
C LEU A 6 0.50 6.12 -6.41
N ASP A 7 0.13 6.79 -5.31
CA ASP A 7 -0.46 6.14 -4.15
C ASP A 7 -1.55 6.97 -3.48
N LEU A 8 -2.63 6.27 -3.10
CA LEU A 8 -3.77 6.77 -2.35
C LEU A 8 -4.28 5.73 -1.33
N ALA A 9 -3.45 4.74 -0.99
CA ALA A 9 -3.86 3.61 -0.14
C ALA A 9 -4.11 3.99 1.33
N SER A 10 -3.69 5.19 1.74
CA SER A 10 -3.78 5.68 3.11
C SER A 10 -4.48 7.05 3.21
N GLU A 11 -4.30 7.72 4.35
CA GLU A 11 -4.75 9.10 4.58
C GLU A 11 -3.81 10.14 3.92
N SER A 12 -2.94 9.69 3.03
CA SER A 12 -2.05 10.52 2.22
C SER A 12 -2.34 10.29 0.74
N CYS A 13 -2.05 11.34 -0.04
CA CYS A 13 -2.00 11.30 -1.49
C CYS A 13 -0.56 11.55 -1.89
N SER A 14 0.03 10.72 -2.71
CA SER A 14 1.41 10.89 -3.15
C SER A 14 1.62 10.51 -4.60
N ALA A 15 2.57 11.22 -5.24
CA ALA A 15 3.09 10.91 -6.56
C ALA A 15 4.62 11.02 -6.55
N ALA A 16 5.30 10.22 -7.35
CA ALA A 16 6.75 10.27 -7.48
C ALA A 16 7.17 9.93 -8.91
N LEU A 17 8.28 10.50 -9.33
CA LEU A 17 8.92 10.20 -10.61
C LEU A 17 10.33 9.67 -10.34
N TRP A 18 10.57 8.46 -10.82
CA TRP A 18 11.89 7.87 -10.95
C TRP A 18 12.41 8.11 -12.36
N GLN A 19 13.59 8.68 -12.47
CA GLN A 19 14.23 8.90 -13.76
C GLN A 19 15.73 8.63 -13.63
N ASP A 20 16.17 7.51 -14.21
CA ASP A 20 17.60 7.14 -14.37
C ASP A 20 18.43 7.27 -13.07
N GLY A 21 17.89 6.79 -11.95
CA GLY A 21 18.55 6.86 -10.64
C GLY A 21 18.15 8.08 -9.79
N THR A 22 17.47 9.06 -10.37
CA THR A 22 16.97 10.23 -9.63
C THR A 22 15.50 10.02 -9.25
N LEU A 23 15.16 10.33 -8.01
CA LEU A 23 13.79 10.18 -7.48
C LEU A 23 13.30 11.51 -6.91
N ILE A 24 12.29 12.08 -7.52
CA ILE A 24 11.54 13.22 -7.00
C ILE A 24 10.14 12.78 -6.57
N GLY A 25 9.56 13.40 -5.56
CA GLY A 25 8.23 13.00 -5.07
C GLY A 25 7.52 14.11 -4.34
N ARG A 26 6.20 14.00 -4.29
CA ARG A 26 5.28 14.89 -3.61
C ARG A 26 4.30 14.09 -2.77
N ASP A 27 4.08 14.55 -1.55
CA ASP A 27 3.15 13.96 -0.59
C ASP A 27 2.28 15.08 -0.01
N ALA A 28 1.01 14.79 0.23
CA ALA A 28 0.11 15.67 0.96
C ALA A 28 -0.93 14.85 1.73
N PRO A 29 -1.46 15.40 2.84
CA PRO A 29 -2.62 14.80 3.49
C PRO A 29 -3.77 14.66 2.49
N ALA A 30 -4.45 13.53 2.56
CA ALA A 30 -5.60 13.27 1.71
C ALA A 30 -6.77 14.18 2.13
N ALA A 31 -7.03 15.25 1.36
CA ALA A 31 -8.17 16.15 1.52
C ALA A 31 -9.38 15.65 0.73
N ARG A 32 -10.57 16.21 0.95
CA ARG A 32 -11.72 15.95 0.08
C ARG A 32 -11.36 16.34 -1.37
N GLY A 33 -11.49 15.40 -2.31
CA GLY A 33 -11.11 15.64 -3.72
C GLY A 33 -9.74 15.08 -4.14
N HIS A 34 -9.27 14.02 -3.51
CA HIS A 34 -7.95 13.39 -3.69
C HIS A 34 -7.53 13.20 -5.16
N GLY A 35 -8.46 12.87 -6.08
CA GLY A 35 -8.13 12.64 -7.49
C GLY A 35 -7.60 13.88 -8.19
N GLY A 36 -8.21 15.07 -7.93
CA GLY A 36 -7.71 16.32 -8.48
C GLY A 36 -6.34 16.71 -7.95
N GLN A 37 -6.10 16.46 -6.65
CA GLN A 37 -4.80 16.72 -6.03
C GLN A 37 -3.70 15.81 -6.60
N LEU A 38 -4.01 14.53 -6.84
CA LEU A 38 -3.06 13.58 -7.42
C LEU A 38 -2.63 14.03 -8.82
N LEU A 39 -3.57 14.43 -9.68
CA LEU A 39 -3.27 14.90 -11.03
C LEU A 39 -2.41 16.18 -11.01
N LEU A 40 -2.68 17.12 -10.10
CA LEU A 40 -1.82 18.31 -9.95
C LEU A 40 -0.40 17.95 -9.50
N MET A 41 -0.23 16.92 -8.67
CA MET A 41 1.10 16.42 -8.30
C MET A 41 1.82 15.78 -9.50
N VAL A 42 1.10 15.04 -10.33
CA VAL A 42 1.63 14.44 -11.56
C VAL A 42 2.11 15.52 -12.51
N ASP A 43 1.26 16.51 -12.82
CA ASP A 43 1.61 17.63 -13.71
C ASP A 43 2.86 18.34 -13.20
N ALA A 44 2.89 18.69 -11.91
CA ALA A 44 4.04 19.37 -11.30
C ALA A 44 5.35 18.57 -11.34
N LEU A 45 5.29 17.22 -11.24
CA LEU A 45 6.47 16.36 -11.34
C LEU A 45 6.98 16.26 -12.79
N LEU A 46 6.06 16.15 -13.75
CA LEU A 46 6.39 16.12 -15.17
C LEU A 46 6.98 17.45 -15.64
N ASP A 47 6.42 18.56 -15.22
CA ASP A 47 6.93 19.92 -15.52
C ASP A 47 8.32 20.12 -14.90
N GLU A 48 8.52 19.80 -13.62
CA GLU A 48 9.79 19.94 -12.91
C GLU A 48 10.90 19.12 -13.55
N SER A 49 10.58 17.91 -14.01
CA SER A 49 11.54 17.01 -14.66
C SER A 49 11.76 17.30 -16.15
N GLY A 50 10.93 18.13 -16.77
CA GLY A 50 10.90 18.33 -18.22
C GLY A 50 10.52 17.07 -18.99
N THR A 51 9.80 16.13 -18.37
CA THR A 51 9.46 14.83 -18.98
C THR A 51 7.99 14.81 -19.39
N ALA A 52 7.71 14.54 -20.65
CA ALA A 52 6.34 14.33 -21.12
C ALA A 52 5.79 12.99 -20.63
N LEU A 53 4.47 12.89 -20.38
CA LEU A 53 3.81 11.65 -19.97
C LEU A 53 4.10 10.50 -20.97
N SER A 54 4.12 10.78 -22.26
CA SER A 54 4.43 9.80 -23.32
C SER A 54 5.90 9.37 -23.39
N ALA A 55 6.79 10.04 -22.66
CA ALA A 55 8.22 9.70 -22.57
C ALA A 55 8.55 8.83 -21.36
N LEU A 56 7.55 8.43 -20.58
CA LEU A 56 7.68 7.46 -19.48
C LEU A 56 7.76 6.03 -20.06
N ASP A 57 8.38 5.12 -19.31
CA ASP A 57 8.44 3.69 -19.67
C ASP A 57 7.28 2.90 -19.05
N ALA A 58 6.77 3.34 -17.87
CA ALA A 58 5.63 2.73 -17.18
C ALA A 58 5.01 3.68 -16.15
N ILE A 59 3.80 3.34 -15.68
CA ILE A 59 3.17 3.96 -14.51
C ILE A 59 3.02 2.89 -13.43
N ALA A 60 3.62 3.13 -12.24
CA ALA A 60 3.47 2.27 -11.08
C ALA A 60 2.36 2.78 -10.15
N PHE A 61 1.75 1.89 -9.38
CA PHE A 61 0.72 2.28 -8.41
C PHE A 61 0.69 1.35 -7.20
N GLY A 62 0.28 1.90 -6.04
CA GLY A 62 -0.04 1.12 -4.86
C GLY A 62 -1.29 0.26 -5.12
N ARG A 63 -1.08 -1.07 -5.21
CA ARG A 63 -2.18 -2.02 -5.50
C ARG A 63 -3.00 -2.37 -4.26
N GLY A 64 -2.58 -1.93 -3.08
CA GLY A 64 -3.12 -2.37 -1.81
C GLY A 64 -2.15 -3.32 -1.06
N PRO A 65 -2.58 -3.78 0.12
CA PRO A 65 -3.85 -3.48 0.78
C PRO A 65 -3.90 -2.07 1.40
N GLY A 66 -5.10 -1.50 1.50
CA GLY A 66 -5.29 -0.15 2.03
C GLY A 66 -6.74 0.32 1.99
N ALA A 67 -6.93 1.65 2.03
CA ALA A 67 -8.24 2.27 2.00
C ALA A 67 -8.98 2.01 0.67
N PHE A 68 -10.14 1.38 0.73
CA PHE A 68 -10.91 0.90 -0.41
C PHE A 68 -11.16 1.97 -1.50
N THR A 69 -11.58 3.17 -1.09
CA THR A 69 -11.85 4.26 -2.03
C THR A 69 -10.55 4.79 -2.65
N GLY A 70 -9.49 4.92 -1.87
CA GLY A 70 -8.19 5.39 -2.33
C GLY A 70 -7.58 4.43 -3.35
N LEU A 71 -7.58 3.13 -3.08
CA LEU A 71 -7.05 2.12 -4.00
C LEU A 71 -7.75 2.13 -5.36
N ARG A 72 -9.08 2.24 -5.38
CA ARG A 72 -9.85 2.32 -6.63
C ARG A 72 -9.54 3.60 -7.40
N LEU A 73 -9.40 4.70 -6.71
CA LEU A 73 -9.05 5.97 -7.33
C LEU A 73 -7.64 5.94 -7.90
N ALA A 74 -6.64 5.41 -7.17
CA ALA A 74 -5.28 5.22 -7.66
C ALA A 74 -5.26 4.36 -8.92
N ALA A 75 -5.93 3.19 -8.90
CA ALA A 75 -6.05 2.31 -10.05
C ALA A 75 -6.71 3.00 -11.25
N SER A 76 -7.82 3.73 -11.04
CA SER A 76 -8.54 4.42 -12.12
C SER A 76 -7.71 5.55 -12.75
N VAL A 77 -7.00 6.34 -11.94
CA VAL A 77 -6.10 7.40 -12.45
C VAL A 77 -4.94 6.77 -13.20
N THR A 78 -4.34 5.71 -12.66
CA THR A 78 -3.27 4.95 -13.32
C THR A 78 -3.72 4.42 -14.68
N GLN A 79 -4.89 3.76 -14.74
CA GLN A 79 -5.46 3.27 -16.00
C GLN A 79 -5.66 4.39 -17.00
N GLY A 80 -6.28 5.51 -16.58
CA GLY A 80 -6.55 6.65 -17.47
C GLY A 80 -5.28 7.24 -18.07
N LEU A 81 -4.26 7.50 -17.26
CA LEU A 81 -2.98 8.03 -17.71
C LEU A 81 -2.23 7.02 -18.61
N ALA A 82 -2.23 5.75 -18.23
CA ALA A 82 -1.55 4.69 -18.98
C ALA A 82 -2.21 4.48 -20.35
N PHE A 83 -3.54 4.44 -20.44
CA PHE A 83 -4.25 4.37 -21.71
C PHE A 83 -3.97 5.59 -22.60
N ALA A 84 -4.00 6.80 -22.03
CA ALA A 84 -3.76 8.02 -22.80
C ALA A 84 -2.36 8.09 -23.41
N ALA A 85 -1.37 7.50 -22.72
CA ALA A 85 0.04 7.53 -23.16
C ALA A 85 0.52 6.22 -23.82
N GLY A 86 -0.31 5.18 -23.87
CA GLY A 86 0.08 3.87 -24.40
C GLY A 86 1.12 3.14 -23.55
N LEU A 87 1.09 3.34 -22.21
CA LEU A 87 2.09 2.84 -21.27
C LEU A 87 1.60 1.58 -20.54
N PRO A 88 2.50 0.65 -20.17
CA PRO A 88 2.20 -0.43 -19.25
C PRO A 88 2.13 0.08 -17.80
N VAL A 89 1.56 -0.74 -16.90
CA VAL A 89 1.43 -0.43 -15.47
C VAL A 89 2.17 -1.45 -14.60
N ILE A 90 2.74 -1.01 -13.48
CA ILE A 90 3.44 -1.87 -12.51
C ILE A 90 2.71 -1.78 -11.16
N PRO A 91 2.00 -2.86 -10.73
CA PRO A 91 1.37 -2.90 -9.42
C PRO A 91 2.41 -3.20 -8.32
N VAL A 92 2.48 -2.37 -7.30
CA VAL A 92 3.37 -2.55 -6.15
C VAL A 92 2.55 -2.69 -4.87
N SER A 93 2.93 -3.60 -4.00
CA SER A 93 2.31 -3.77 -2.69
C SER A 93 2.54 -2.54 -1.80
N ASP A 94 1.49 -2.05 -1.16
CA ASP A 94 1.57 -0.96 -0.20
C ASP A 94 2.28 -1.39 1.09
N LEU A 95 2.14 -2.64 1.52
CA LEU A 95 2.93 -3.17 2.64
C LEU A 95 4.41 -3.26 2.29
N ARG A 96 4.73 -3.68 1.06
CA ARG A 96 6.11 -3.71 0.57
C ARG A 96 6.73 -2.32 0.52
N ALA A 97 5.97 -1.32 0.06
CA ALA A 97 6.40 0.09 0.06
C ALA A 97 6.63 0.63 1.48
N MET A 98 5.83 0.21 2.46
CA MET A 98 6.06 0.54 3.86
C MET A 98 7.35 -0.11 4.40
N ALA A 99 7.61 -1.39 4.10
CA ALA A 99 8.83 -2.07 4.49
C ALA A 99 10.07 -1.40 3.91
N GLN A 100 10.01 -0.99 2.63
CA GLN A 100 11.10 -0.33 1.92
C GLN A 100 11.60 0.92 2.63
N GLN A 101 10.73 1.69 3.29
CA GLN A 101 11.14 2.88 4.04
C GLN A 101 12.13 2.58 5.16
N LEU A 102 12.03 1.42 5.81
CA LEU A 102 12.96 0.98 6.85
C LEU A 102 14.19 0.24 6.30
N MET A 103 14.18 -0.15 5.03
CA MET A 103 15.29 -0.82 4.36
C MET A 103 16.18 0.15 3.56
N THR A 104 15.82 1.43 3.56
CA THR A 104 16.59 2.49 2.90
C THR A 104 17.58 3.14 3.88
N PRO A 105 18.80 3.55 3.43
CA PRO A 105 19.75 4.29 4.27
C PRO A 105 19.14 5.51 4.97
N PRO A 106 19.69 5.99 6.12
CA PRO A 106 21.05 5.68 6.64
C PRO A 106 21.14 4.44 7.55
N ASP A 107 20.03 3.84 8.01
CA ASP A 107 20.01 2.70 8.93
C ASP A 107 19.05 1.61 8.41
N PRO A 108 19.49 0.87 7.36
CA PRO A 108 18.63 -0.09 6.71
C PRO A 108 18.39 -1.34 7.58
N ALA A 109 17.13 -1.71 7.79
CA ALA A 109 16.75 -2.95 8.43
C ALA A 109 16.88 -4.12 7.45
N ALA A 110 17.47 -5.24 7.89
CA ALA A 110 17.52 -6.46 7.07
C ALA A 110 16.16 -7.15 6.97
N ARG A 111 15.31 -6.99 7.98
CA ARG A 111 13.97 -7.58 8.05
C ARG A 111 12.96 -6.59 8.62
N VAL A 112 11.76 -6.56 8.05
CA VAL A 112 10.68 -5.68 8.50
C VAL A 112 9.37 -6.46 8.59
N LEU A 113 8.75 -6.44 9.77
CA LEU A 113 7.36 -6.85 9.95
C LEU A 113 6.47 -5.63 9.73
N VAL A 114 5.66 -5.65 8.69
CA VAL A 114 4.64 -4.62 8.47
C VAL A 114 3.33 -5.06 9.11
N CYS A 115 2.71 -4.15 9.87
CA CYS A 115 1.41 -4.36 10.51
C CYS A 115 0.62 -3.05 10.40
N HIS A 116 -0.32 -2.98 9.46
CA HIS A 116 -1.12 -1.80 9.17
C HIS A 116 -2.58 -2.01 9.58
N ASP A 117 -3.21 -0.99 10.17
CA ASP A 117 -4.61 -1.05 10.61
C ASP A 117 -5.54 -1.30 9.42
N ALA A 118 -6.20 -2.45 9.40
CA ALA A 118 -7.20 -2.82 8.39
C ALA A 118 -8.62 -2.42 8.79
N ARG A 119 -8.78 -1.69 9.92
CA ARG A 119 -10.06 -1.39 10.56
C ARG A 119 -10.79 -2.66 11.03
N MET A 120 -11.94 -2.50 11.70
CA MET A 120 -12.80 -3.59 12.15
C MET A 120 -12.11 -4.61 13.07
N GLY A 121 -11.08 -4.20 13.82
CA GLY A 121 -10.34 -5.08 14.74
C GLY A 121 -9.31 -5.97 14.07
N GLU A 122 -8.91 -5.69 12.83
CA GLU A 122 -7.96 -6.46 12.05
C GLU A 122 -6.77 -5.62 11.58
N VAL A 123 -5.71 -6.32 11.17
CA VAL A 123 -4.51 -5.72 10.59
C VAL A 123 -4.17 -6.38 9.26
N TYR A 124 -3.70 -5.59 8.31
CA TYR A 124 -2.94 -6.07 7.16
C TYR A 124 -1.50 -6.28 7.59
N TRP A 125 -0.91 -7.41 7.27
CA TRP A 125 0.44 -7.71 7.70
C TRP A 125 1.19 -8.59 6.71
N ALA A 126 2.52 -8.45 6.71
CA ALA A 126 3.47 -9.36 6.06
C ALA A 126 4.88 -9.12 6.61
N GLY A 127 5.73 -10.13 6.48
CA GLY A 127 7.17 -10.04 6.74
C GLY A 127 7.94 -9.85 5.43
N PHE A 128 8.91 -8.95 5.46
CA PHE A 128 9.79 -8.64 4.34
C PHE A 128 11.25 -8.80 4.72
N VAL A 129 12.08 -9.20 3.76
CA VAL A 129 13.54 -9.25 3.88
C VAL A 129 14.17 -8.30 2.87
N SER A 130 15.33 -7.74 3.21
CA SER A 130 16.07 -6.89 2.29
C SER A 130 16.96 -7.75 1.41
N ILE A 131 16.75 -7.72 0.10
CA ILE A 131 17.61 -8.32 -0.90
C ILE A 131 18.12 -7.19 -1.81
N GLU A 132 19.43 -6.99 -1.87
CA GLU A 132 20.07 -5.93 -2.64
C GLU A 132 19.52 -4.52 -2.33
N GLY A 133 19.10 -4.29 -1.07
CA GLY A 133 18.53 -3.02 -0.61
C GLY A 133 17.03 -2.83 -0.93
N CYS A 134 16.39 -3.82 -1.54
CA CYS A 134 14.96 -3.79 -1.85
C CYS A 134 14.17 -4.75 -0.96
N ALA A 135 12.98 -4.33 -0.55
CA ALA A 135 12.04 -5.15 0.19
C ALA A 135 11.50 -6.28 -0.70
N VAL A 136 11.68 -7.53 -0.24
CA VAL A 136 11.13 -8.72 -0.88
C VAL A 136 10.22 -9.43 0.11
N GLU A 137 9.06 -9.86 -0.35
CA GLU A 137 8.08 -10.58 0.47
C GLU A 137 8.65 -11.94 0.93
N ASP A 138 8.64 -12.17 2.24
CA ASP A 138 9.12 -13.40 2.86
C ASP A 138 7.98 -14.18 3.53
N THR A 139 6.89 -13.50 3.88
CA THR A 139 5.62 -14.12 4.28
C THR A 139 4.48 -13.52 3.47
N ALA A 140 3.52 -14.35 3.05
CA ALA A 140 2.39 -13.90 2.26
C ALA A 140 1.60 -12.79 2.98
N GLU A 141 1.20 -11.77 2.21
CA GLU A 141 0.33 -10.71 2.70
C GLU A 141 -1.01 -11.28 3.18
N ALA A 142 -1.45 -10.86 4.34
CA ALA A 142 -2.70 -11.35 4.93
C ALA A 142 -3.43 -10.27 5.72
N VAL A 143 -4.74 -10.48 5.91
CA VAL A 143 -5.55 -9.80 6.92
C VAL A 143 -5.81 -10.76 8.07
N ALA A 144 -5.69 -10.29 9.30
CA ALA A 144 -5.91 -11.11 10.49
C ALA A 144 -6.26 -10.24 11.71
N ARG A 145 -6.88 -10.85 12.71
CA ARG A 145 -6.95 -10.24 14.05
C ARG A 145 -5.54 -10.17 14.67
N PRO A 146 -5.25 -9.20 15.52
CA PRO A 146 -3.92 -9.04 16.15
C PRO A 146 -3.38 -10.33 16.79
N ALA A 147 -4.22 -11.08 17.50
CA ALA A 147 -3.81 -12.32 18.16
C ALA A 147 -3.40 -13.42 17.16
N ASP A 148 -4.16 -13.56 16.06
CA ASP A 148 -3.88 -14.54 15.02
C ASP A 148 -2.61 -14.16 14.23
N MET A 149 -2.41 -12.86 13.99
CA MET A 149 -1.20 -12.35 13.36
C MET A 149 0.03 -12.64 14.22
N ILE A 150 -0.01 -12.36 15.53
CA ILE A 150 1.08 -12.66 16.47
C ILE A 150 1.46 -14.14 16.40
N ALA A 151 0.46 -15.05 16.42
CA ALA A 151 0.70 -16.49 16.37
C ALA A 151 1.39 -16.91 15.06
N ARG A 152 0.96 -16.34 13.93
CA ARG A 152 1.54 -16.62 12.61
C ARG A 152 2.93 -16.02 12.41
N ALA A 153 3.18 -14.82 12.94
CA ALA A 153 4.47 -14.14 12.80
C ALA A 153 5.56 -14.68 13.74
N ARG A 154 5.20 -15.47 14.76
CA ARG A 154 6.13 -15.90 15.83
C ARG A 154 7.37 -16.59 15.28
N SER A 155 7.22 -17.67 14.52
CA SER A 155 8.36 -18.42 13.98
C SER A 155 9.24 -17.57 13.06
N TRP A 156 8.64 -16.68 12.30
CA TRP A 156 9.36 -15.75 11.45
C TRP A 156 10.19 -14.76 12.28
N LEU A 157 9.67 -14.26 13.40
CA LEU A 157 10.37 -13.33 14.30
C LEU A 157 11.46 -14.03 15.13
N GLU A 158 11.27 -15.30 15.50
CA GLU A 158 12.26 -16.07 16.23
C GLU A 158 13.51 -16.38 15.39
N ALA A 159 13.39 -16.37 14.06
CA ALA A 159 14.49 -16.69 13.15
C ALA A 159 15.58 -15.62 13.13
N ALA A 160 15.23 -14.34 13.22
CA ALA A 160 16.17 -13.21 13.28
C ALA A 160 15.48 -11.90 13.70
N SER A 161 16.29 -10.93 14.16
CA SER A 161 15.84 -9.60 14.53
C SER A 161 15.15 -8.88 13.36
N ALA A 162 14.06 -8.15 13.65
CA ALA A 162 13.29 -7.41 12.69
C ALA A 162 12.93 -6.01 13.21
N ALA A 163 12.76 -5.05 12.29
CA ALA A 163 12.08 -3.80 12.57
C ALA A 163 10.56 -3.94 12.34
N GLY A 164 9.77 -3.04 12.90
CA GLY A 164 8.32 -2.98 12.72
C GLY A 164 7.86 -1.70 12.07
N ALA A 165 6.90 -1.78 11.14
CA ALA A 165 6.30 -0.64 10.47
C ALA A 165 4.78 -0.71 10.44
N GLY A 166 4.11 0.44 10.54
CA GLY A 166 2.68 0.58 10.26
C GLY A 166 1.81 0.82 11.48
N SER A 167 0.65 1.39 11.21
CA SER A 167 -0.31 1.95 12.17
C SER A 167 -0.96 0.90 13.09
N GLY A 168 -0.96 -0.38 12.71
CA GLY A 168 -1.52 -1.46 13.53
C GLY A 168 -0.89 -1.54 14.91
N PHE A 169 0.42 -1.30 15.03
CA PHE A 169 1.12 -1.30 16.32
C PHE A 169 0.63 -0.21 17.29
N ALA A 170 0.18 0.93 16.76
CA ALA A 170 -0.39 2.00 17.57
C ALA A 170 -1.90 1.80 17.80
N ALA A 171 -2.61 1.23 16.83
CA ALA A 171 -4.06 1.06 16.87
C ALA A 171 -4.50 -0.05 17.84
N TYR A 172 -3.68 -1.10 18.02
CA TYR A 172 -4.07 -2.28 18.78
C TYR A 172 -3.12 -2.54 19.95
N PRO A 173 -3.54 -2.27 21.24
CA PRO A 173 -2.72 -2.53 22.42
C PRO A 173 -2.24 -3.97 22.56
N ALA A 174 -2.97 -4.94 22.00
CA ALA A 174 -2.56 -6.35 21.98
C ALA A 174 -1.23 -6.59 21.26
N LEU A 175 -0.80 -5.67 20.39
CA LEU A 175 0.49 -5.74 19.67
C LEU A 175 1.66 -5.10 20.43
N ALA A 176 1.41 -4.42 21.56
CA ALA A 176 2.47 -3.77 22.33
C ALA A 176 3.60 -4.71 22.77
N PRO A 177 3.32 -5.95 23.30
CA PRO A 177 4.36 -6.90 23.67
C PRO A 177 5.20 -7.35 22.47
N LEU A 178 4.60 -7.48 21.27
CA LEU A 178 5.30 -7.79 20.05
C LEU A 178 6.18 -6.61 19.62
N GLY A 179 5.63 -5.40 19.64
CA GLY A 179 6.36 -4.18 19.30
C GLY A 179 7.61 -3.97 20.16
N ALA A 180 7.56 -4.34 21.45
CA ALA A 180 8.69 -4.27 22.35
C ALA A 180 9.83 -5.26 22.06
N GLN A 181 9.57 -6.30 21.27
CA GLN A 181 10.57 -7.30 20.83
C GLN A 181 11.27 -6.90 19.55
N LEU A 182 10.74 -5.91 18.82
CA LEU A 182 11.31 -5.46 17.55
C LEU A 182 12.51 -4.53 17.82
N ALA A 183 13.55 -4.65 16.99
CA ALA A 183 14.77 -3.83 17.13
C ALA A 183 14.50 -2.33 16.97
N ARG A 184 13.50 -1.99 16.15
CA ARG A 184 13.02 -0.64 15.91
C ARG A 184 11.53 -0.70 15.55
N LEU A 185 10.75 0.25 16.04
CA LEU A 185 9.31 0.34 15.75
C LEU A 185 8.98 1.72 15.18
N ALA A 186 8.32 1.73 14.01
CA ALA A 186 7.92 2.93 13.29
C ALA A 186 6.40 2.89 12.94
N PRO A 187 5.51 3.16 13.92
CA PRO A 187 4.07 3.04 13.73
C PRO A 187 3.47 4.15 12.83
N GLY A 188 4.22 5.23 12.60
CA GLY A 188 3.79 6.33 11.72
C GLY A 188 4.04 6.10 10.24
N ILE A 189 4.74 5.02 9.85
CA ILE A 189 5.00 4.72 8.44
C ILE A 189 3.69 4.39 7.72
N ARG A 190 3.54 5.02 6.54
CA ARG A 190 2.44 4.81 5.57
C ARG A 190 3.03 4.53 4.20
N PRO A 191 2.29 3.88 3.29
CA PRO A 191 2.74 3.73 1.91
C PRO A 191 2.94 5.11 1.26
N ARG A 192 3.90 5.20 0.34
CA ARG A 192 4.20 6.42 -0.41
C ARG A 192 4.65 6.08 -1.82
N ALA A 193 4.30 6.93 -2.77
CA ALA A 193 4.68 6.79 -4.16
C ALA A 193 6.22 6.74 -4.40
N ARG A 194 7.02 7.34 -3.51
CA ARG A 194 8.49 7.29 -3.59
C ARG A 194 9.02 5.85 -3.53
N GLU A 195 8.56 5.09 -2.57
CA GLU A 195 8.98 3.69 -2.40
C GLU A 195 8.37 2.80 -3.48
N ILE A 196 7.14 3.11 -3.92
CA ILE A 196 6.50 2.43 -5.07
C ILE A 196 7.33 2.64 -6.34
N ALA A 197 7.79 3.87 -6.63
CA ALA A 197 8.64 4.16 -7.79
C ALA A 197 9.99 3.42 -7.73
N LEU A 198 10.63 3.39 -6.55
CA LEU A 198 11.89 2.69 -6.33
C LEU A 198 11.75 1.19 -6.55
N LEU A 199 10.72 0.59 -5.96
CA LEU A 199 10.44 -0.85 -6.08
C LEU A 199 10.06 -1.22 -7.52
N ALA A 200 9.24 -0.42 -8.19
CA ALA A 200 8.90 -0.63 -9.60
C ALA A 200 10.13 -0.51 -10.51
N ALA A 201 11.06 0.40 -10.20
CA ALA A 201 12.31 0.53 -10.93
C ALA A 201 13.24 -0.68 -10.73
N HIS A 202 13.25 -1.25 -9.53
CA HIS A 202 13.98 -2.48 -9.22
C HIS A 202 13.36 -3.70 -9.92
N ASP A 203 12.04 -3.88 -9.85
CA ASP A 203 11.33 -5.00 -10.46
C ASP A 203 11.38 -4.94 -12.00
N GLY A 204 11.53 -3.74 -12.55
CA GLY A 204 11.67 -3.50 -13.97
C GLY A 204 10.40 -3.77 -14.78
N LEU A 205 10.51 -3.60 -16.11
CA LEU A 205 9.38 -3.78 -17.02
C LEU A 205 8.91 -5.24 -17.15
N GLY A 206 9.66 -6.20 -16.64
CA GLY A 206 9.23 -7.61 -16.56
C GLY A 206 8.03 -7.83 -15.63
N ALA A 207 7.80 -6.92 -14.68
CA ALA A 207 6.63 -6.93 -13.78
C ALA A 207 5.45 -6.11 -14.34
N ALA A 208 5.58 -5.52 -15.52
CA ALA A 208 4.57 -4.65 -16.08
C ALA A 208 3.40 -5.43 -16.71
N LEU A 209 2.21 -4.86 -16.56
CA LEU A 209 0.93 -5.39 -17.03
C LEU A 209 0.27 -4.40 -17.99
N PRO A 210 -0.67 -4.85 -18.85
CA PRO A 210 -1.53 -3.95 -19.61
C PRO A 210 -2.36 -3.04 -18.68
N PRO A 211 -2.70 -1.80 -19.11
CA PRO A 211 -3.41 -0.83 -18.27
C PRO A 211 -4.73 -1.35 -17.66
N GLU A 212 -5.49 -2.16 -18.38
CA GLU A 212 -6.75 -2.77 -17.92
C GLU A 212 -6.56 -3.72 -16.75
N GLN A 213 -5.35 -4.17 -16.48
CA GLN A 213 -4.98 -5.02 -15.35
C GLN A 213 -4.49 -4.22 -14.14
N ALA A 214 -4.53 -2.89 -14.18
CA ALA A 214 -4.30 -2.04 -13.01
C ALA A 214 -5.47 -2.16 -12.02
N LEU A 215 -5.53 -3.27 -11.28
CA LEU A 215 -6.61 -3.59 -10.36
C LEU A 215 -6.11 -3.60 -8.90
N PRO A 216 -6.93 -3.09 -7.95
CA PRO A 216 -6.63 -3.23 -6.53
C PRO A 216 -6.64 -4.68 -6.07
N VAL A 217 -5.77 -5.01 -5.12
CA VAL A 217 -5.78 -6.30 -4.42
C VAL A 217 -6.50 -6.16 -3.08
N TYR A 218 -7.52 -6.99 -2.88
CA TYR A 218 -8.31 -7.03 -1.66
C TYR A 218 -7.98 -8.30 -0.89
N LEU A 219 -7.39 -8.16 0.31
CA LEU A 219 -7.07 -9.30 1.19
C LEU A 219 -8.26 -9.74 2.06
N ARG A 220 -9.30 -8.89 2.18
CA ARG A 220 -10.51 -9.21 2.91
C ARG A 220 -11.58 -9.66 1.91
N ASN A 221 -12.03 -10.92 2.03
CA ASN A 221 -13.06 -11.50 1.16
C ASN A 221 -14.49 -11.22 1.69
N ASP A 222 -14.66 -11.05 3.01
CA ASP A 222 -15.96 -10.84 3.64
C ASP A 222 -16.17 -9.36 4.05
N VAL A 223 -16.55 -8.51 3.10
CA VAL A 223 -16.76 -7.06 3.33
C VAL A 223 -18.21 -6.73 3.72
N ALA A 224 -19.15 -7.66 3.58
CA ALA A 224 -20.55 -7.47 3.90
C ALA A 224 -21.07 -8.61 4.80
N ALA A 225 -21.26 -8.33 6.10
CA ALA A 225 -22.21 -9.12 6.86
C ALA A 225 -23.61 -8.82 6.31
N ILE A 226 -24.27 -9.82 5.72
CA ILE A 226 -25.69 -9.71 5.39
C ILE A 226 -26.40 -9.45 6.71
N PRO A 227 -27.14 -8.31 6.88
CA PRO A 227 -27.91 -8.10 8.10
C PRO A 227 -28.84 -9.31 8.27
N ALA A 228 -28.82 -9.94 9.44
CA ALA A 228 -29.78 -10.99 9.74
C ALA A 228 -31.18 -10.40 9.46
N ALA A 229 -31.94 -11.04 8.58
CA ALA A 229 -33.29 -10.62 8.23
C ALA A 229 -34.07 -10.50 9.53
N SER A 230 -34.45 -9.26 9.89
CA SER A 230 -35.34 -9.02 11.02
C SER A 230 -36.61 -9.84 10.74
N ALA A 231 -36.86 -10.84 11.56
CA ALA A 231 -38.09 -11.62 11.50
C ALA A 231 -39.26 -10.63 11.67
N LEU A 232 -39.88 -10.26 10.56
CA LEU A 232 -41.17 -9.60 10.59
C LEU A 232 -42.16 -10.60 11.23
N GLY A 233 -42.45 -10.37 12.50
CA GLY A 233 -43.49 -11.10 13.19
C GLY A 233 -44.82 -10.99 12.41
N PRO A 234 -45.70 -12.03 12.46
CA PRO A 234 -46.93 -12.02 11.72
C PRO A 234 -47.81 -10.86 12.16
N SER A 235 -48.18 -10.00 11.21
CA SER A 235 -49.20 -8.96 11.43
C SER A 235 -50.52 -9.59 11.78
N GLY A 236 -50.93 -9.48 13.05
CA GLY A 236 -52.25 -9.88 13.51
C GLY A 236 -53.35 -9.08 12.80
N PRO A 237 -54.57 -9.68 12.64
CA PRO A 237 -55.69 -9.05 11.93
C PRO A 237 -56.17 -7.82 12.70
N ARG A 238 -56.44 -6.71 11.99
CA ARG A 238 -57.09 -5.52 12.51
C ARG A 238 -58.57 -5.87 12.84
N PRO A 239 -59.12 -5.49 14.01
CA PRO A 239 -60.54 -5.59 14.27
C PRO A 239 -61.33 -4.54 13.45
N MET A 240 -62.54 -4.94 13.03
CA MET A 240 -63.56 -4.08 12.36
C MET A 240 -64.07 -3.00 13.30
#